data_5377da15ecabf6057eb5e86b42969ed9
#
_entry.id   5377da15ecabf6057eb5e86b42969ed9
#
_cell.length_a   1.000
_cell.length_b   1.000
_cell.length_c   1.000
_cell.angle_alpha   90.00
_cell.angle_beta   90.00
_cell.angle_gamma   90.00
#
_symmetry.space_group_name_H-M   'P 1'
#
loop_
_entity.id
_entity.type
_entity.pdbx_description
1 polymer ?
#
loop_
_entity_poly.entity_id
_entity_poly.type
_entity_poly.pdbx_seq_one_letter_code
_entity_poly.pdbx_strand_id
1 'polypeptide(L)'
;MPTNHVSLLSALLVASALGCSSSTASKPASSVPAQPAASEEAPRSSEARFDAELSGVDYPFPVKRFEFESQRQRLQMAFMDVPAEGPERGVVLLLHGKNFQSSAWETTARRLAQESYRVIAPDQIGFGKSSKPPAYQFTFQALAENTRALLTSLGIARVAVVGHSMGGMLATRFALMYPEVASELVLVNPLGLEDWKTVVPYRSVDAWYERELAATPAKLRAYQREAYYGGAWRPEYEPYLEAAIGWLSHPDYPRVAWVSALTYDMIFTQPVLYEFPLVRVPTLLIVGTRDRTAIGKDAVSPDVAKTLGDYPVLAERAATAIPGARLELLSNVGHVPQVEAFDRFVTTLLGFLRR
;
A
#
# COMPACT_ATOMS: atom_id res chain seq x y z
N MET A 1 -39.46 17.76 40.38
CA MET A 1 -40.85 17.29 40.56
C MET A 1 -41.58 17.45 39.26
N PRO A 2 -42.48 16.54 38.80
CA PRO A 2 -42.55 15.09 39.00
C PRO A 2 -42.40 14.32 37.66
N THR A 3 -41.91 13.12 37.62
CA THR A 3 -42.47 11.76 37.83
C THR A 3 -43.19 11.09 36.68
N ASN A 4 -42.61 9.93 36.29
CA ASN A 4 -43.27 8.64 35.92
C ASN A 4 -44.13 8.54 34.66
N HIS A 5 -43.99 7.54 33.78
CA HIS A 5 -44.43 6.16 34.05
C HIS A 5 -43.88 5.14 33.04
N VAL A 6 -43.61 4.00 33.59
CA VAL A 6 -43.36 2.68 33.02
C VAL A 6 -44.66 2.09 32.46
N SER A 7 -44.59 1.28 31.43
CA SER A 7 -45.51 0.17 31.19
C SER A 7 -44.89 -0.95 30.40
N LEU A 8 -44.77 -2.08 31.05
CA LEU A 8 -44.61 -3.46 30.56
C LEU A 8 -45.96 -3.99 30.06
N LEU A 9 -45.95 -4.98 29.16
CA LEU A 9 -46.80 -6.15 29.04
C LEU A 9 -46.54 -6.78 27.66
N SER A 10 -46.41 -8.01 27.37
CA SER A 10 -46.50 -9.34 27.96
C SER A 10 -46.62 -10.32 26.82
N ALA A 11 -46.05 -11.48 27.01
CA ALA A 11 -45.91 -12.62 26.12
C ALA A 11 -47.25 -13.22 25.63
N LEU A 12 -47.17 -13.94 24.49
CA LEU A 12 -48.01 -15.12 24.27
C LEU A 12 -47.25 -16.22 23.50
N LEU A 13 -47.10 -17.35 24.20
CA LEU A 13 -46.74 -18.66 23.65
C LEU A 13 -48.00 -19.29 23.00
N VAL A 14 -47.82 -20.02 21.87
CA VAL A 14 -48.66 -21.14 21.49
C VAL A 14 -47.78 -22.25 20.93
N ALA A 15 -47.86 -23.39 21.61
CA ALA A 15 -47.32 -24.69 21.20
C ALA A 15 -48.46 -25.59 20.76
N SER A 16 -48.24 -26.46 19.76
CA SER A 16 -48.94 -27.74 19.50
C SER A 16 -48.21 -28.43 18.36
N ALA A 17 -47.64 -29.51 18.46
CA ALA A 17 -47.84 -30.91 18.85
C ALA A 17 -48.01 -31.85 17.64
N LEU A 18 -47.03 -32.76 17.53
CA LEU A 18 -47.12 -34.19 17.19
C LEU A 18 -47.72 -34.70 15.86
N GLY A 19 -46.92 -35.46 15.15
CA GLY A 19 -47.31 -36.42 14.12
C GLY A 19 -46.17 -37.38 13.81
N CYS A 20 -46.09 -38.51 14.55
CA CYS A 20 -45.25 -39.68 14.22
C CYS A 20 -45.85 -40.47 13.05
N SER A 21 -45.05 -40.90 12.12
CA SER A 21 -45.28 -42.11 11.33
C SER A 21 -43.97 -42.80 11.00
N SER A 22 -43.83 -43.97 11.53
CA SER A 22 -42.77 -44.96 11.28
C SER A 22 -43.04 -45.69 9.97
N SER A 23 -42.01 -45.90 9.16
CA SER A 23 -41.99 -46.99 8.18
C SER A 23 -40.55 -47.47 7.99
N THR A 24 -40.44 -48.77 8.11
CA THR A 24 -39.26 -49.61 8.13
C THR A 24 -38.69 -49.90 6.75
N ALA A 25 -37.39 -50.17 6.76
CA ALA A 25 -36.60 -51.16 6.00
C ALA A 25 -36.04 -50.78 4.61
N SER A 26 -34.82 -50.85 4.46
CA SER A 26 -33.90 -51.85 3.93
C SER A 26 -32.61 -51.21 3.49
N LYS A 27 -31.51 -51.81 3.92
CA LYS A 27 -30.14 -51.47 3.49
C LYS A 27 -29.85 -52.11 2.13
N PRO A 28 -29.19 -51.46 1.23
CA PRO A 28 -28.19 -52.14 0.42
C PRO A 28 -26.82 -51.45 0.42
N ALA A 29 -25.85 -52.31 0.41
CA ALA A 29 -24.47 -52.30 -0.09
C ALA A 29 -23.70 -50.97 -0.23
N SER A 30 -22.62 -50.97 0.49
CA SER A 30 -21.39 -50.16 0.34
C SER A 30 -20.97 -49.98 -1.10
N SER A 31 -21.00 -48.73 -1.56
CA SER A 31 -20.26 -48.28 -2.72
C SER A 31 -19.22 -47.23 -2.26
N VAL A 32 -17.94 -47.51 -2.48
CA VAL A 32 -16.79 -46.62 -2.27
C VAL A 32 -17.03 -45.33 -3.04
N PRO A 33 -16.95 -44.13 -2.43
CA PRO A 33 -17.02 -42.89 -3.21
C PRO A 33 -15.74 -42.73 -4.00
N ALA A 34 -15.87 -42.60 -5.32
CA ALA A 34 -14.81 -42.12 -6.19
C ALA A 34 -14.35 -40.73 -5.71
N GLN A 35 -13.05 -40.53 -5.56
CA GLN A 35 -12.44 -39.21 -5.37
C GLN A 35 -12.88 -38.31 -6.54
N PRO A 36 -13.33 -37.08 -6.27
CA PRO A 36 -13.52 -36.11 -7.33
C PRO A 36 -12.16 -35.83 -7.99
N ALA A 37 -12.11 -36.02 -9.30
CA ALA A 37 -10.99 -35.58 -10.12
C ALA A 37 -10.72 -34.09 -9.86
N ALA A 38 -9.46 -33.74 -9.67
CA ALA A 38 -9.04 -32.35 -9.62
C ALA A 38 -9.59 -31.66 -10.89
N SER A 39 -10.48 -30.70 -10.69
CA SER A 39 -10.92 -29.84 -11.77
C SER A 39 -9.71 -29.03 -12.23
N GLU A 40 -9.22 -29.28 -13.45
CA GLU A 40 -8.36 -28.33 -14.14
C GLU A 40 -9.12 -27.00 -14.21
N GLU A 41 -8.63 -26.03 -13.46
CA GLU A 41 -9.13 -24.65 -13.54
C GLU A 41 -8.91 -24.15 -14.98
N ALA A 42 -9.99 -23.94 -15.71
CA ALA A 42 -9.93 -23.36 -17.05
C ALA A 42 -9.14 -22.04 -16.99
N PRO A 43 -8.29 -21.73 -17.99
CA PRO A 43 -7.53 -20.49 -18.00
C PRO A 43 -8.50 -19.31 -17.89
N ARG A 44 -8.39 -18.54 -16.79
CA ARG A 44 -9.18 -17.33 -16.57
C ARG A 44 -8.97 -16.40 -17.76
N SER A 45 -10.03 -15.86 -18.34
CA SER A 45 -9.91 -14.89 -19.43
C SER A 45 -9.00 -13.73 -18.99
N SER A 46 -8.30 -13.11 -19.93
CA SER A 46 -7.44 -11.95 -19.63
C SER A 46 -8.21 -10.82 -18.91
N GLU A 47 -9.51 -10.72 -19.16
CA GLU A 47 -10.42 -9.78 -18.49
C GLU A 47 -10.58 -10.07 -16.99
N ALA A 48 -10.67 -11.35 -16.57
CA ALA A 48 -10.80 -11.69 -15.16
C ALA A 48 -9.49 -11.50 -14.36
N ARG A 49 -8.35 -11.35 -15.03
CA ARG A 49 -7.03 -11.24 -14.39
C ARG A 49 -6.80 -9.88 -13.74
N PHE A 50 -7.27 -8.81 -14.38
CA PHE A 50 -6.97 -7.43 -13.98
C PHE A 50 -8.22 -6.67 -13.51
N ASP A 51 -9.12 -7.35 -12.78
CA ASP A 51 -10.22 -6.67 -12.09
C ASP A 51 -9.68 -5.63 -11.10
N ALA A 52 -10.55 -4.81 -10.54
CA ALA A 52 -10.12 -3.73 -9.67
C ALA A 52 -9.22 -4.20 -8.51
N GLU A 53 -9.46 -5.39 -7.99
CA GLU A 53 -8.71 -6.00 -6.88
C GLU A 53 -7.61 -6.98 -7.35
N LEU A 54 -7.26 -7.01 -8.65
CA LEU A 54 -6.20 -7.85 -9.22
C LEU A 54 -6.35 -9.34 -8.85
N SER A 55 -7.58 -9.85 -8.86
CA SER A 55 -7.88 -11.21 -8.36
C SER A 55 -7.12 -12.31 -9.09
N GLY A 56 -6.85 -12.14 -10.38
CA GLY A 56 -6.10 -13.08 -11.21
C GLY A 56 -4.61 -12.79 -11.35
N VAL A 57 -4.06 -11.79 -10.64
CA VAL A 57 -2.63 -11.49 -10.65
C VAL A 57 -1.94 -12.22 -9.50
N ASP A 58 -0.90 -12.98 -9.80
CA ASP A 58 -0.13 -13.67 -8.77
C ASP A 58 0.82 -12.70 -8.04
N TYR A 59 0.90 -12.86 -6.73
CA TYR A 59 1.89 -12.17 -5.90
C TYR A 59 3.00 -13.13 -5.50
N PRO A 60 4.21 -12.63 -5.20
CA PRO A 60 5.38 -13.47 -4.90
C PRO A 60 5.29 -14.27 -3.59
N PHE A 61 4.34 -13.90 -2.72
CA PHE A 61 4.03 -14.58 -1.47
C PHE A 61 2.51 -14.72 -1.30
N PRO A 62 2.05 -15.67 -0.47
CA PRO A 62 0.62 -15.82 -0.17
C PRO A 62 0.02 -14.50 0.33
N VAL A 63 -1.09 -14.11 -0.29
CA VAL A 63 -1.83 -12.90 0.09
C VAL A 63 -2.88 -13.26 1.13
N LYS A 64 -2.80 -12.62 2.28
CA LYS A 64 -3.82 -12.66 3.33
C LYS A 64 -4.73 -11.45 3.21
N ARG A 65 -5.89 -11.52 3.85
CA ARG A 65 -6.91 -10.47 3.81
C ARG A 65 -7.32 -10.10 5.23
N PHE A 66 -7.32 -8.81 5.51
CA PHE A 66 -7.79 -8.22 6.76
C PHE A 66 -9.08 -7.46 6.47
N GLU A 67 -10.19 -7.94 7.01
CA GLU A 67 -11.48 -7.28 6.90
C GLU A 67 -11.72 -6.38 8.11
N PHE A 68 -12.17 -5.17 7.86
CA PHE A 68 -12.41 -4.17 8.88
C PHE A 68 -13.44 -3.13 8.42
N GLU A 69 -13.88 -2.30 9.34
CA GLU A 69 -14.75 -1.17 9.04
C GLU A 69 -13.97 0.13 9.15
N SER A 70 -14.07 0.99 8.13
CA SER A 70 -13.52 2.34 8.14
C SER A 70 -14.48 3.28 7.40
N GLN A 71 -14.73 4.46 7.94
CA GLN A 71 -15.66 5.45 7.39
C GLN A 71 -17.05 4.86 7.07
N ARG A 72 -17.57 3.98 7.96
CA ARG A 72 -18.85 3.26 7.83
C ARG A 72 -18.94 2.34 6.59
N GLN A 73 -17.81 1.91 6.07
CA GLN A 73 -17.70 0.99 4.94
C GLN A 73 -16.94 -0.26 5.36
N ARG A 74 -17.42 -1.44 4.95
CA ARG A 74 -16.66 -2.68 5.07
C ARG A 74 -15.58 -2.70 4.01
N LEU A 75 -14.36 -2.79 4.44
CA LEU A 75 -13.18 -2.77 3.61
C LEU A 75 -12.32 -4.01 3.85
N GLN A 76 -11.52 -4.35 2.85
CA GLN A 76 -10.58 -5.45 2.92
C GLN A 76 -9.20 -4.94 2.52
N MET A 77 -8.22 -5.12 3.40
CA MET A 77 -6.81 -4.86 3.12
C MET A 77 -6.11 -6.18 2.81
N ALA A 78 -5.58 -6.29 1.61
CA ALA A 78 -4.72 -7.39 1.21
C ALA A 78 -3.30 -7.13 1.71
N PHE A 79 -2.59 -8.17 2.14
CA PHE A 79 -1.21 -8.04 2.59
C PHE A 79 -0.43 -9.34 2.44
N MET A 80 0.86 -9.22 2.23
CA MET A 80 1.80 -10.32 2.35
C MET A 80 2.36 -10.35 3.78
N ASP A 81 2.42 -11.54 4.37
CA ASP A 81 3.01 -11.80 5.68
C ASP A 81 4.10 -12.85 5.49
N VAL A 82 5.33 -12.37 5.40
CA VAL A 82 6.49 -13.20 5.10
C VAL A 82 7.20 -13.53 6.41
N PRO A 83 7.21 -14.79 6.84
CA PRO A 83 7.86 -15.17 8.10
C PRO A 83 9.38 -14.99 8.01
N ALA A 84 10.01 -14.77 9.15
CA ALA A 84 11.45 -14.79 9.29
C ALA A 84 12.02 -16.18 8.98
N GLU A 85 13.16 -16.24 8.31
CA GLU A 85 13.95 -17.46 8.18
C GLU A 85 14.86 -17.59 9.42
N GLY A 86 14.45 -18.42 10.38
CA GLY A 86 15.12 -18.59 11.67
C GLY A 86 14.48 -17.81 12.83
N PRO A 87 15.19 -17.59 13.95
CA PRO A 87 14.67 -16.86 15.10
C PRO A 87 14.34 -15.42 14.74
N GLU A 88 13.07 -15.01 14.93
CA GLU A 88 12.58 -13.67 14.57
C GLU A 88 13.31 -12.60 15.39
N ARG A 89 13.97 -11.65 14.71
CA ARG A 89 14.67 -10.51 15.29
C ARG A 89 13.78 -9.28 15.45
N GLY A 90 12.70 -9.23 14.71
CA GLY A 90 11.74 -8.14 14.69
C GLY A 90 10.86 -8.16 13.45
N VAL A 91 9.97 -7.20 13.38
CA VAL A 91 9.02 -7.06 12.27
C VAL A 91 9.32 -5.81 11.47
N VAL A 92 9.26 -5.93 10.13
CA VAL A 92 9.40 -4.80 9.20
C VAL A 92 8.10 -4.62 8.43
N LEU A 93 7.57 -3.40 8.45
CA LEU A 93 6.42 -2.97 7.67
C LEU A 93 6.90 -2.26 6.40
N LEU A 94 6.52 -2.77 5.22
CA LEU A 94 6.90 -2.20 3.93
C LEU A 94 5.69 -1.49 3.28
N LEU A 95 5.78 -0.17 3.13
CA LEU A 95 4.73 0.69 2.57
C LEU A 95 5.11 1.12 1.15
N HIS A 96 4.30 0.72 0.17
CA HIS A 96 4.55 0.94 -1.26
C HIS A 96 4.28 2.37 -1.72
N GLY A 97 4.83 2.75 -2.88
CA GLY A 97 4.58 4.02 -3.56
C GLY A 97 3.24 4.04 -4.33
N LYS A 98 2.86 5.23 -4.83
CA LYS A 98 1.58 5.49 -5.53
C LYS A 98 1.33 4.56 -6.72
N ASN A 99 2.34 4.29 -7.54
CA ASN A 99 2.23 3.50 -8.76
C ASN A 99 2.66 2.04 -8.57
N PHE A 100 2.63 1.56 -7.34
CA PHE A 100 3.07 0.24 -6.95
C PHE A 100 2.05 -0.40 -6.00
N GLN A 101 2.20 -1.68 -5.79
CA GLN A 101 1.54 -2.49 -4.77
C GLN A 101 2.59 -3.24 -3.95
N SER A 102 2.16 -3.98 -2.94
CA SER A 102 3.06 -4.70 -2.03
C SER A 102 3.97 -5.70 -2.73
N SER A 103 3.55 -6.29 -3.85
CA SER A 103 4.38 -7.22 -4.65
C SER A 103 5.70 -6.60 -5.13
N ALA A 104 5.76 -5.27 -5.27
CA ALA A 104 6.99 -4.57 -5.65
C ALA A 104 8.11 -4.69 -4.60
N TRP A 105 7.79 -5.13 -3.41
CA TRP A 105 8.74 -5.37 -2.33
C TRP A 105 9.32 -6.79 -2.29
N GLU A 106 9.03 -7.65 -3.30
CA GLU A 106 9.44 -9.06 -3.30
C GLU A 106 10.90 -9.28 -2.89
N THR A 107 11.84 -8.70 -3.63
CA THR A 107 13.28 -8.90 -3.40
C THR A 107 13.70 -8.39 -2.01
N THR A 108 13.14 -7.26 -1.59
CA THR A 108 13.39 -6.70 -0.25
C THR A 108 12.83 -7.60 0.85
N ALA A 109 11.61 -8.11 0.68
CA ALA A 109 10.97 -8.98 1.67
C ALA A 109 11.71 -10.31 1.81
N ARG A 110 12.13 -10.93 0.70
CA ARG A 110 12.96 -12.16 0.72
C ARG A 110 14.26 -11.91 1.48
N ARG A 111 14.96 -10.84 1.18
CA ARG A 111 16.21 -10.52 1.84
C ARG A 111 16.05 -10.24 3.34
N LEU A 112 15.01 -9.51 3.74
CA LEU A 112 14.71 -9.27 5.15
C LEU A 112 14.36 -10.57 5.88
N ALA A 113 13.58 -11.46 5.26
CA ALA A 113 13.26 -12.77 5.83
C ALA A 113 14.53 -13.63 6.07
N GLN A 114 15.45 -13.65 5.10
CA GLN A 114 16.78 -14.31 5.24
C GLN A 114 17.61 -13.72 6.40
N GLU A 115 17.42 -12.46 6.71
CA GLU A 115 18.05 -11.77 7.85
C GLU A 115 17.24 -11.88 9.15
N SER A 116 16.29 -12.82 9.18
CA SER A 116 15.45 -13.13 10.33
C SER A 116 14.47 -12.02 10.74
N TYR A 117 14.02 -11.19 9.81
CA TYR A 117 12.90 -10.27 10.02
C TYR A 117 11.61 -10.84 9.45
N ARG A 118 10.53 -10.80 10.23
CA ARG A 118 9.18 -10.98 9.68
C ARG A 118 8.80 -9.73 8.90
N VAL A 119 8.20 -9.89 7.72
CA VAL A 119 7.82 -8.76 6.86
C VAL A 119 6.31 -8.70 6.68
N ILE A 120 5.74 -7.54 6.94
CA ILE A 120 4.34 -7.23 6.63
C ILE A 120 4.35 -6.20 5.51
N ALA A 121 3.74 -6.54 4.37
CA ALA A 121 3.63 -5.65 3.22
C ALA A 121 2.16 -5.55 2.78
N PRO A 122 1.42 -4.54 3.26
CA PRO A 122 0.03 -4.33 2.85
C PRO A 122 -0.05 -3.61 1.51
N ASP A 123 -1.07 -3.97 0.72
CA ASP A 123 -1.63 -3.07 -0.27
C ASP A 123 -2.51 -2.07 0.49
N GLN A 124 -2.21 -0.80 0.42
CA GLN A 124 -3.05 0.21 1.07
C GLN A 124 -4.46 0.24 0.45
N ILE A 125 -5.47 0.67 1.21
CA ILE A 125 -6.82 0.88 0.65
C ILE A 125 -6.70 1.82 -0.56
N GLY A 126 -7.32 1.41 -1.67
CA GLY A 126 -7.20 2.08 -2.97
C GLY A 126 -6.15 1.47 -3.90
N PHE A 127 -5.33 0.52 -3.45
CA PHE A 127 -4.21 -0.03 -4.22
C PHE A 127 -4.24 -1.56 -4.30
N GLY A 128 -3.51 -2.10 -5.26
CA GLY A 128 -3.22 -3.54 -5.41
C GLY A 128 -4.47 -4.41 -5.30
N LYS A 129 -4.43 -5.40 -4.40
CA LYS A 129 -5.54 -6.33 -4.13
C LYS A 129 -6.49 -5.86 -3.02
N SER A 130 -6.29 -4.67 -2.47
CA SER A 130 -7.17 -4.08 -1.46
C SER A 130 -8.39 -3.40 -2.06
N SER A 131 -9.43 -3.20 -1.26
CA SER A 131 -10.67 -2.49 -1.64
C SER A 131 -10.39 -1.13 -2.26
N LYS A 132 -11.19 -0.76 -3.26
CA LYS A 132 -11.14 0.53 -3.96
C LYS A 132 -12.46 1.29 -3.80
N PRO A 133 -12.74 1.80 -2.58
CA PRO A 133 -14.00 2.47 -2.29
C PRO A 133 -14.06 3.85 -2.97
N PRO A 134 -15.05 4.11 -3.83
CA PRO A 134 -15.14 5.37 -4.58
C PRO A 134 -15.58 6.56 -3.71
N ALA A 135 -16.20 6.31 -2.56
CA ALA A 135 -16.67 7.31 -1.62
C ALA A 135 -15.86 7.30 -0.31
N TYR A 136 -14.55 7.17 -0.40
CA TYR A 136 -13.64 7.16 0.75
C TYR A 136 -12.85 8.46 0.79
N GLN A 137 -12.81 9.09 1.95
CA GLN A 137 -11.95 10.26 2.18
C GLN A 137 -10.52 9.77 2.43
N PHE A 138 -9.71 9.77 1.39
CA PHE A 138 -8.30 9.39 1.49
C PHE A 138 -7.52 10.45 2.26
N THR A 139 -6.95 10.02 3.38
CA THR A 139 -5.99 10.81 4.17
C THR A 139 -4.85 9.91 4.64
N PHE A 140 -3.65 10.47 4.83
CA PHE A 140 -2.55 9.69 5.41
C PHE A 140 -2.87 9.24 6.83
N GLN A 141 -3.69 9.99 7.56
CA GLN A 141 -4.18 9.59 8.89
C GLN A 141 -5.04 8.32 8.81
N ALA A 142 -6.02 8.30 7.91
CA ALA A 142 -6.89 7.12 7.73
C ALA A 142 -6.09 5.88 7.27
N LEU A 143 -5.15 6.04 6.34
CA LEU A 143 -4.29 4.94 5.89
C LEU A 143 -3.37 4.45 7.02
N ALA A 144 -2.83 5.34 7.85
CA ALA A 144 -2.03 4.98 9.02
C ALA A 144 -2.87 4.25 10.09
N GLU A 145 -4.11 4.69 10.33
CA GLU A 145 -5.05 4.03 11.24
C GLU A 145 -5.40 2.62 10.76
N ASN A 146 -5.74 2.46 9.47
CA ASN A 146 -6.02 1.16 8.87
C ASN A 146 -4.79 0.23 8.99
N THR A 147 -3.60 0.74 8.75
CA THR A 147 -2.34 -0.01 8.89
C THR A 147 -2.10 -0.41 10.35
N ARG A 148 -2.38 0.49 11.31
CA ARG A 148 -2.29 0.19 12.74
C ARG A 148 -3.28 -0.90 13.16
N ALA A 149 -4.51 -0.86 12.62
CA ALA A 149 -5.53 -1.89 12.87
C ALA A 149 -5.07 -3.27 12.35
N LEU A 150 -4.48 -3.34 11.15
CA LEU A 150 -3.87 -4.56 10.63
C LEU A 150 -2.80 -5.10 11.58
N LEU A 151 -1.83 -4.27 12.00
CA LEU A 151 -0.76 -4.71 12.91
C LEU A 151 -1.32 -5.21 14.24
N THR A 152 -2.37 -4.55 14.77
CA THR A 152 -3.06 -4.98 15.99
C THR A 152 -3.70 -6.36 15.83
N SER A 153 -4.37 -6.62 14.70
CA SER A 153 -4.99 -7.92 14.42
C SER A 153 -3.97 -9.06 14.33
N LEU A 154 -2.71 -8.73 13.98
CA LEU A 154 -1.60 -9.68 13.92
C LEU A 154 -0.81 -9.80 15.23
N GLY A 155 -1.23 -9.09 16.30
CA GLY A 155 -0.54 -9.08 17.58
C GLY A 155 0.84 -8.37 17.54
N ILE A 156 1.10 -7.53 16.54
CA ILE A 156 2.38 -6.84 16.35
C ILE A 156 2.36 -5.54 17.15
N ALA A 157 3.16 -5.50 18.23
CA ALA A 157 3.25 -4.35 19.11
C ALA A 157 4.26 -3.28 18.63
N ARG A 158 5.35 -3.70 17.99
CA ARG A 158 6.41 -2.81 17.47
C ARG A 158 6.89 -3.26 16.10
N VAL A 159 7.26 -2.30 15.26
CA VAL A 159 7.62 -2.55 13.86
C VAL A 159 8.57 -1.46 13.33
N ALA A 160 9.59 -1.85 12.59
CA ALA A 160 10.36 -0.93 11.77
C ALA A 160 9.53 -0.57 10.52
N VAL A 161 9.32 0.72 10.28
CA VAL A 161 8.47 1.20 9.18
C VAL A 161 9.34 1.67 8.03
N VAL A 162 9.23 1.04 6.87
CA VAL A 162 9.94 1.39 5.64
C VAL A 162 8.93 1.87 4.60
N GLY A 163 9.06 3.10 4.14
CA GLY A 163 8.13 3.68 3.16
C GLY A 163 8.83 4.22 1.93
N HIS A 164 8.37 3.79 0.74
CA HIS A 164 8.86 4.28 -0.54
C HIS A 164 7.90 5.30 -1.14
N SER A 165 8.40 6.43 -1.63
CA SER A 165 7.62 7.42 -2.37
C SER A 165 6.41 7.93 -1.52
N MET A 166 5.16 7.78 -1.99
CA MET A 166 3.94 8.02 -1.21
C MET A 166 3.95 7.24 0.12
N GLY A 167 4.44 6.00 0.10
CA GLY A 167 4.63 5.20 1.31
C GLY A 167 5.56 5.84 2.33
N GLY A 168 6.48 6.73 1.90
CA GLY A 168 7.31 7.54 2.79
C GLY A 168 6.51 8.62 3.53
N MET A 169 5.55 9.27 2.86
CA MET A 169 4.60 10.18 3.52
C MET A 169 3.75 9.43 4.54
N LEU A 170 3.24 8.25 4.15
CA LEU A 170 2.46 7.39 5.04
C LEU A 170 3.29 6.89 6.23
N ALA A 171 4.54 6.46 6.00
CA ALA A 171 5.46 6.03 7.06
C ALA A 171 5.74 7.14 8.06
N THR A 172 5.95 8.37 7.57
CA THR A 172 6.10 9.57 8.41
C THR A 172 4.85 9.81 9.25
N ARG A 173 3.67 9.79 8.61
CA ARG A 173 2.39 9.95 9.32
C ARG A 173 2.18 8.86 10.37
N PHE A 174 2.49 7.61 10.03
CA PHE A 174 2.40 6.48 10.96
C PHE A 174 3.32 6.66 12.18
N ALA A 175 4.57 7.05 11.97
CA ALA A 175 5.53 7.28 13.06
C ALA A 175 5.13 8.46 13.94
N LEU A 176 4.50 9.49 13.39
CA LEU A 176 3.97 10.65 14.15
C LEU A 176 2.74 10.27 14.98
N MET A 177 1.84 9.44 14.46
CA MET A 177 0.62 9.02 15.16
C MET A 177 0.86 7.93 16.19
N TYR A 178 1.81 7.03 15.93
CA TYR A 178 2.06 5.81 16.72
C TYR A 178 3.54 5.62 17.04
N PRO A 179 4.19 6.61 17.72
CA PRO A 179 5.63 6.53 18.03
C PRO A 179 5.99 5.38 18.96
N GLU A 180 5.02 4.84 19.71
CA GLU A 180 5.19 3.66 20.57
C GLU A 180 5.21 2.35 19.76
N VAL A 181 4.63 2.34 18.55
CA VAL A 181 4.57 1.19 17.66
C VAL A 181 5.71 1.20 16.65
N ALA A 182 6.03 2.37 16.08
CA ALA A 182 7.15 2.53 15.17
C ALA A 182 8.47 2.45 15.95
N SER A 183 9.28 1.42 15.73
CA SER A 183 10.61 1.30 16.34
C SER A 183 11.66 2.12 15.62
N GLU A 184 11.60 2.13 14.29
CA GLU A 184 12.45 2.88 13.37
C GLU A 184 11.61 3.37 12.18
N LEU A 185 12.07 4.44 11.54
CA LEU A 185 11.51 5.00 10.32
C LEU A 185 12.57 5.00 9.20
N VAL A 186 12.25 4.38 8.08
CA VAL A 186 13.11 4.42 6.88
C VAL A 186 12.33 5.01 5.71
N LEU A 187 12.84 6.09 5.17
CA LEU A 187 12.25 6.84 4.07
C LEU A 187 13.06 6.62 2.79
N VAL A 188 12.47 5.90 1.84
CA VAL A 188 13.11 5.52 0.58
C VAL A 188 12.57 6.41 -0.54
N ASN A 189 13.38 7.34 -1.04
CA ASN A 189 12.96 8.34 -2.03
C ASN A 189 11.53 8.86 -1.74
N PRO A 190 11.26 9.35 -0.51
CA PRO A 190 9.91 9.69 -0.10
C PRO A 190 9.36 10.89 -0.86
N LEU A 191 8.08 10.90 -1.19
CA LEU A 191 7.36 12.12 -1.54
C LEU A 191 7.17 13.00 -0.30
N GLY A 192 6.73 14.26 -0.51
CA GLY A 192 6.43 15.18 0.59
C GLY A 192 7.65 15.83 1.24
N LEU A 193 8.80 15.83 0.58
CA LEU A 193 9.98 16.59 0.99
C LEU A 193 9.91 18.08 0.59
N GLU A 194 8.96 18.42 -0.28
CA GLU A 194 8.61 19.79 -0.67
C GLU A 194 7.10 19.97 -0.71
N ASP A 195 6.61 21.19 -0.50
CA ASP A 195 5.18 21.51 -0.59
C ASP A 195 4.87 22.09 -1.97
N TRP A 196 4.36 21.26 -2.87
CA TRP A 196 4.02 21.64 -4.23
C TRP A 196 2.93 22.73 -4.30
N LYS A 197 2.07 22.85 -3.29
CA LYS A 197 1.02 23.89 -3.24
C LYS A 197 1.56 25.31 -3.32
N THR A 198 2.84 25.50 -2.98
CA THR A 198 3.48 26.82 -3.02
C THR A 198 3.85 27.28 -4.43
N VAL A 199 3.93 26.36 -5.39
CA VAL A 199 4.41 26.65 -6.76
C VAL A 199 3.56 26.01 -7.85
N VAL A 200 2.86 24.92 -7.58
CA VAL A 200 2.06 24.18 -8.56
C VAL A 200 0.58 24.54 -8.39
N PRO A 201 -0.13 24.95 -9.45
CA PRO A 201 -1.58 25.17 -9.40
C PRO A 201 -2.31 23.90 -8.98
N TYR A 202 -3.34 24.05 -8.15
CA TYR A 202 -4.20 22.94 -7.76
C TYR A 202 -4.89 22.34 -8.97
N ARG A 203 -4.89 21.02 -9.05
CA ARG A 203 -5.65 20.25 -10.04
C ARG A 203 -6.77 19.51 -9.30
N SER A 204 -8.02 19.73 -9.73
CA SER A 204 -9.18 19.07 -9.12
C SER A 204 -9.12 17.54 -9.26
N VAL A 205 -9.85 16.84 -8.40
CA VAL A 205 -9.98 15.37 -8.49
C VAL A 205 -10.55 14.96 -9.86
N ASP A 206 -11.53 15.70 -10.39
CA ASP A 206 -12.08 15.42 -11.72
C ASP A 206 -11.01 15.54 -12.82
N ALA A 207 -10.17 16.57 -12.76
CA ALA A 207 -9.10 16.75 -13.73
C ALA A 207 -7.99 15.67 -13.58
N TRP A 208 -7.74 15.16 -12.39
CA TRP A 208 -6.90 13.98 -12.19
C TRP A 208 -7.54 12.72 -12.77
N TYR A 209 -8.85 12.54 -12.57
CA TYR A 209 -9.59 11.41 -13.10
C TYR A 209 -9.57 11.36 -14.64
N GLU A 210 -9.83 12.48 -15.31
CA GLU A 210 -9.73 12.57 -16.77
C GLU A 210 -8.32 12.22 -17.26
N ARG A 211 -7.28 12.66 -16.54
CA ARG A 211 -5.89 12.31 -16.85
C ARG A 211 -5.63 10.82 -16.70
N GLU A 212 -6.13 10.19 -15.65
CA GLU A 212 -6.02 8.74 -15.44
C GLU A 212 -6.72 7.99 -16.57
N LEU A 213 -7.95 8.36 -16.93
CA LEU A 213 -8.69 7.75 -18.04
C LEU A 213 -7.97 7.88 -19.39
N ALA A 214 -7.20 8.94 -19.58
CA ALA A 214 -6.39 9.16 -20.78
C ALA A 214 -5.03 8.43 -20.76
N ALA A 215 -4.76 7.59 -19.76
CA ALA A 215 -3.54 6.81 -19.68
C ALA A 215 -3.46 5.76 -20.79
N THR A 216 -2.25 5.47 -21.23
CA THR A 216 -1.96 4.39 -22.18
C THR A 216 -0.70 3.65 -21.73
N PRO A 217 -0.48 2.40 -22.15
CA PRO A 217 0.74 1.67 -21.81
C PRO A 217 2.02 2.44 -22.17
N ALA A 218 2.01 3.14 -23.31
CA ALA A 218 3.15 3.95 -23.75
C ALA A 218 3.40 5.14 -22.82
N LYS A 219 2.33 5.85 -22.38
CA LYS A 219 2.44 6.97 -21.44
C LYS A 219 2.94 6.52 -20.07
N LEU A 220 2.43 5.41 -19.55
CA LEU A 220 2.87 4.85 -18.25
C LEU A 220 4.35 4.48 -18.29
N ARG A 221 4.79 3.78 -19.35
CA ARG A 221 6.20 3.41 -19.53
C ARG A 221 7.09 4.64 -19.69
N ALA A 222 6.68 5.61 -20.51
CA ALA A 222 7.42 6.85 -20.70
C ALA A 222 7.57 7.63 -19.39
N TYR A 223 6.50 7.73 -18.60
CA TYR A 223 6.55 8.40 -17.30
C TYR A 223 7.55 7.72 -16.35
N GLN A 224 7.48 6.40 -16.18
CA GLN A 224 8.42 5.71 -15.28
C GLN A 224 9.85 5.80 -15.80
N ARG A 225 10.07 5.63 -17.12
CA ARG A 225 11.39 5.76 -17.71
C ARG A 225 12.03 7.11 -17.36
N GLU A 226 11.30 8.20 -17.57
CA GLU A 226 11.83 9.56 -17.36
C GLU A 226 11.91 9.91 -15.88
N ALA A 227 10.82 9.71 -15.11
CA ALA A 227 10.74 10.15 -13.73
C ALA A 227 11.48 9.22 -12.76
N TYR A 228 11.46 7.89 -13.00
CA TYR A 228 12.00 6.94 -12.04
C TYR A 228 13.40 6.45 -12.39
N TYR A 229 13.69 6.28 -13.68
CA TYR A 229 14.91 5.63 -14.13
C TYR A 229 15.84 6.57 -14.94
N GLY A 230 15.56 7.89 -14.96
CA GLY A 230 16.40 8.92 -15.57
C GLY A 230 16.63 8.72 -17.06
N GLY A 231 15.60 8.33 -17.80
CA GLY A 231 15.61 8.07 -19.25
C GLY A 231 16.03 6.65 -19.64
N ALA A 232 16.59 5.85 -18.73
CA ALA A 232 16.93 4.45 -18.98
C ALA A 232 15.69 3.55 -18.82
N TRP A 233 15.62 2.49 -19.65
CA TRP A 233 14.61 1.45 -19.49
C TRP A 233 15.26 0.08 -19.64
N ARG A 234 14.94 -0.83 -18.73
CA ARG A 234 15.46 -2.20 -18.72
C ARG A 234 14.30 -3.20 -18.63
N PRO A 235 14.47 -4.45 -19.17
CA PRO A 235 13.43 -5.47 -19.11
C PRO A 235 12.95 -5.79 -17.69
N GLU A 236 13.82 -5.72 -16.70
CA GLU A 236 13.51 -5.97 -15.28
C GLU A 236 12.55 -4.95 -14.66
N TYR A 237 12.27 -3.82 -15.34
CA TYR A 237 11.29 -2.81 -14.88
C TYR A 237 9.87 -3.09 -15.37
N GLU A 238 9.69 -3.90 -16.45
CA GLU A 238 8.37 -4.21 -17.01
C GLU A 238 7.39 -4.83 -16.00
N PRO A 239 7.79 -5.77 -15.11
CA PRO A 239 6.85 -6.37 -14.16
C PRO A 239 6.18 -5.35 -13.23
N TYR A 240 6.81 -4.21 -12.96
CA TYR A 240 6.25 -3.16 -12.10
C TYR A 240 5.16 -2.33 -12.79
N LEU A 241 5.00 -2.47 -14.11
CA LEU A 241 3.93 -1.86 -14.90
C LEU A 241 2.77 -2.81 -15.21
N GLU A 242 2.94 -4.10 -15.02
CA GLU A 242 1.98 -5.11 -15.47
C GLU A 242 0.56 -4.84 -14.97
N ALA A 243 0.38 -4.62 -13.67
CA ALA A 243 -0.91 -4.34 -13.08
C ALA A 243 -1.52 -3.03 -13.62
N ALA A 244 -0.73 -1.97 -13.69
CA ALA A 244 -1.19 -0.68 -14.18
C ALA A 244 -1.62 -0.74 -15.65
N ILE A 245 -0.89 -1.46 -16.50
CA ILE A 245 -1.23 -1.66 -17.91
C ILE A 245 -2.45 -2.57 -18.03
N GLY A 246 -2.53 -3.63 -17.24
CA GLY A 246 -3.64 -4.58 -17.28
C GLY A 246 -4.97 -3.93 -16.93
N TRP A 247 -5.02 -3.06 -15.94
CA TRP A 247 -6.21 -2.30 -15.56
C TRP A 247 -6.77 -1.45 -16.72
N LEU A 248 -5.92 -0.88 -17.59
CA LEU A 248 -6.38 0.03 -18.66
C LEU A 248 -7.43 -0.57 -19.60
N SER A 249 -7.42 -1.89 -19.77
CA SER A 249 -8.35 -2.61 -20.64
C SER A 249 -9.52 -3.24 -19.88
N HIS A 250 -9.55 -3.17 -18.54
CA HIS A 250 -10.57 -3.81 -17.73
C HIS A 250 -11.79 -2.89 -17.53
N PRO A 251 -13.04 -3.42 -17.54
CA PRO A 251 -14.26 -2.64 -17.27
C PRO A 251 -14.26 -1.89 -15.93
N ASP A 252 -13.53 -2.38 -14.92
CA ASP A 252 -13.38 -1.74 -13.62
C ASP A 252 -12.42 -0.54 -13.63
N TYR A 253 -11.69 -0.31 -14.72
CA TYR A 253 -10.68 0.75 -14.76
C TYR A 253 -11.21 2.14 -14.35
N PRO A 254 -12.42 2.58 -14.71
CA PRO A 254 -12.95 3.85 -14.23
C PRO A 254 -12.97 3.97 -12.71
N ARG A 255 -13.27 2.88 -11.97
CA ARG A 255 -13.22 2.86 -10.50
C ARG A 255 -11.78 2.98 -9.99
N VAL A 256 -10.85 2.26 -10.61
CA VAL A 256 -9.41 2.34 -10.27
C VAL A 256 -8.88 3.75 -10.54
N ALA A 257 -9.20 4.32 -11.69
CA ALA A 257 -8.81 5.68 -12.08
C ALA A 257 -9.36 6.75 -11.13
N TRP A 258 -10.62 6.60 -10.70
CA TRP A 258 -11.24 7.51 -9.72
C TRP A 258 -10.50 7.47 -8.37
N VAL A 259 -10.28 6.29 -7.83
CA VAL A 259 -9.54 6.12 -6.57
C VAL A 259 -8.09 6.59 -6.71
N SER A 260 -7.47 6.40 -7.87
CA SER A 260 -6.16 6.95 -8.20
C SER A 260 -6.18 8.48 -8.15
N ALA A 261 -7.20 9.15 -8.70
CA ALA A 261 -7.36 10.60 -8.65
C ALA A 261 -7.50 11.12 -7.21
N LEU A 262 -8.34 10.46 -6.39
CA LEU A 262 -8.50 10.81 -4.96
C LEU A 262 -7.17 10.70 -4.19
N THR A 263 -6.34 9.71 -4.50
CA THR A 263 -5.04 9.56 -3.84
C THR A 263 -3.98 10.55 -4.36
N TYR A 264 -4.10 11.07 -5.59
CA TYR A 264 -3.30 12.22 -6.04
C TYR A 264 -3.65 13.49 -5.27
N ASP A 265 -4.94 13.75 -5.06
CA ASP A 265 -5.39 14.87 -4.24
C ASP A 265 -4.88 14.76 -2.80
N MET A 266 -4.96 13.57 -2.19
CA MET A 266 -4.39 13.30 -0.86
C MET A 266 -2.90 13.65 -0.80
N ILE A 267 -2.09 13.19 -1.77
CA ILE A 267 -0.65 13.44 -1.79
C ILE A 267 -0.38 14.94 -1.92
N PHE A 268 -1.09 15.63 -2.81
CA PHE A 268 -0.88 17.05 -3.08
C PHE A 268 -1.30 17.94 -1.90
N THR A 269 -2.42 17.61 -1.25
CA THR A 269 -3.04 18.48 -0.23
C THR A 269 -2.55 18.24 1.19
N GLN A 270 -1.85 17.12 1.46
CA GLN A 270 -1.46 16.70 2.81
C GLN A 270 0.06 16.57 2.97
N PRO A 271 0.84 17.64 2.86
CA PRO A 271 2.28 17.61 3.06
C PRO A 271 2.61 17.20 4.51
N VAL A 272 3.70 16.41 4.67
CA VAL A 272 4.17 15.94 5.98
C VAL A 272 5.42 16.67 6.48
N LEU A 273 6.08 17.44 5.61
CA LEU A 273 7.38 18.06 5.90
C LEU A 273 7.36 19.04 7.08
N TYR A 274 6.25 19.69 7.33
CA TYR A 274 6.10 20.64 8.43
C TYR A 274 6.14 19.98 9.82
N GLU A 275 5.94 18.66 9.86
CA GLU A 275 5.92 17.88 11.09
C GLU A 275 7.22 17.07 11.30
N PHE A 276 8.19 17.16 10.41
CA PHE A 276 9.49 16.48 10.55
C PHE A 276 10.18 16.73 11.88
N PRO A 277 10.16 17.97 12.46
CA PRO A 277 10.74 18.21 13.79
C PRO A 277 10.07 17.44 14.93
N LEU A 278 8.87 16.90 14.72
CA LEU A 278 8.10 16.12 15.70
C LEU A 278 8.36 14.61 15.64
N VAL A 279 9.09 14.13 14.65
CA VAL A 279 9.46 12.71 14.56
C VAL A 279 10.39 12.34 15.70
N ARG A 280 10.06 11.30 16.46
CA ARG A 280 10.76 10.89 17.69
C ARG A 280 11.48 9.56 17.59
N VAL A 281 11.31 8.86 16.49
CA VAL A 281 11.92 7.54 16.28
C VAL A 281 13.21 7.67 15.47
N PRO A 282 14.20 6.77 15.67
CA PRO A 282 15.40 6.72 14.84
C PRO A 282 15.01 6.69 13.37
N THR A 283 15.56 7.61 12.58
CA THR A 283 15.15 7.79 11.18
C THR A 283 16.34 7.68 10.23
N LEU A 284 16.13 6.99 9.11
CA LEU A 284 17.06 6.88 7.98
C LEU A 284 16.36 7.35 6.70
N LEU A 285 16.99 8.23 5.94
CA LEU A 285 16.62 8.56 4.56
C LEU A 285 17.58 7.83 3.61
N ILE A 286 17.06 7.09 2.64
CA ILE A 286 17.82 6.47 1.54
C ILE A 286 17.33 7.11 0.24
N VAL A 287 18.17 7.87 -0.44
CA VAL A 287 17.75 8.72 -1.55
C VAL A 287 18.67 8.59 -2.75
N GLY A 288 18.10 8.28 -3.90
CA GLY A 288 18.80 8.28 -5.18
C GLY A 288 19.02 9.70 -5.71
N THR A 289 20.27 10.02 -6.08
CA THR A 289 20.64 11.39 -6.46
C THR A 289 20.11 11.84 -7.82
N ARG A 290 19.65 10.90 -8.67
CA ARG A 290 19.03 11.20 -9.98
C ARG A 290 17.51 11.42 -9.90
N ASP A 291 16.88 11.15 -8.76
CA ASP A 291 15.44 11.33 -8.60
C ASP A 291 15.05 12.80 -8.85
N ARG A 292 14.04 12.99 -9.66
CA ARG A 292 13.42 14.28 -9.97
C ARG A 292 11.90 14.21 -9.92
N THR A 293 11.37 13.24 -9.19
CA THR A 293 9.93 13.03 -9.07
C THR A 293 9.28 14.21 -8.34
N ALA A 294 8.28 14.82 -8.96
CA ALA A 294 7.43 15.83 -8.34
C ALA A 294 6.07 15.85 -9.01
N ILE A 295 5.02 16.13 -8.24
CA ILE A 295 3.65 16.24 -8.75
C ILE A 295 3.45 17.61 -9.40
N GLY A 296 2.79 17.63 -10.58
CA GLY A 296 2.33 18.85 -11.22
C GLY A 296 3.39 19.58 -12.06
N LYS A 297 4.55 18.97 -12.35
CA LYS A 297 5.55 19.56 -13.25
C LYS A 297 5.00 19.97 -14.62
N ASP A 298 3.96 19.28 -15.08
CA ASP A 298 3.27 19.55 -16.34
C ASP A 298 2.31 20.75 -16.27
N ALA A 299 2.07 21.31 -15.09
CA ALA A 299 1.18 22.43 -14.85
C ALA A 299 1.91 23.76 -14.59
N VAL A 300 3.24 23.76 -14.66
CA VAL A 300 4.09 24.93 -14.44
C VAL A 300 5.02 25.19 -15.63
N SER A 301 5.66 26.37 -15.67
CA SER A 301 6.64 26.68 -16.71
C SER A 301 7.84 25.72 -16.64
N PRO A 302 8.54 25.47 -17.76
CA PRO A 302 9.73 24.61 -17.78
C PRO A 302 10.81 25.02 -16.77
N ASP A 303 10.97 26.31 -16.50
CA ASP A 303 11.96 26.80 -15.54
C ASP A 303 11.56 26.49 -14.10
N VAL A 304 10.29 26.63 -13.75
CA VAL A 304 9.76 26.19 -12.44
C VAL A 304 9.84 24.66 -12.33
N ALA A 305 9.47 23.92 -13.37
CA ALA A 305 9.52 22.45 -13.35
C ALA A 305 10.94 21.91 -13.05
N LYS A 306 11.99 22.61 -13.48
CA LYS A 306 13.40 22.24 -13.21
C LYS A 306 13.78 22.41 -11.74
N THR A 307 13.13 23.30 -11.00
CA THR A 307 13.41 23.53 -9.58
C THR A 307 12.75 22.50 -8.67
N LEU A 308 11.74 21.75 -9.17
CA LEU A 308 11.01 20.75 -8.41
C LEU A 308 11.71 19.39 -8.41
N GLY A 309 11.66 18.71 -7.26
CA GLY A 309 12.19 17.35 -7.11
C GLY A 309 13.72 17.29 -7.13
N ASP A 310 14.41 18.28 -6.60
CA ASP A 310 15.86 18.18 -6.37
C ASP A 310 16.12 17.37 -5.09
N TYR A 311 16.00 16.04 -5.24
CA TYR A 311 16.04 15.12 -4.09
C TYR A 311 17.30 15.20 -3.24
N PRO A 312 18.53 15.38 -3.75
CA PRO A 312 19.68 15.60 -2.88
C PRO A 312 19.49 16.78 -1.93
N VAL A 313 19.09 17.94 -2.44
CA VAL A 313 18.85 19.14 -1.63
C VAL A 313 17.66 18.96 -0.67
N LEU A 314 16.56 18.37 -1.15
CA LEU A 314 15.36 18.12 -0.36
C LEU A 314 15.64 17.12 0.76
N ALA A 315 16.42 16.07 0.51
CA ALA A 315 16.78 15.06 1.48
C ALA A 315 17.70 15.62 2.59
N GLU A 316 18.66 16.48 2.24
CA GLU A 316 19.51 17.16 3.23
C GLU A 316 18.68 18.06 4.17
N ARG A 317 17.72 18.82 3.59
CA ARG A 317 16.78 19.63 4.38
C ARG A 317 15.93 18.77 5.31
N ALA A 318 15.37 17.64 4.80
CA ALA A 318 14.57 16.73 5.60
C ALA A 318 15.39 16.07 6.72
N ALA A 319 16.60 15.60 6.42
CA ALA A 319 17.50 15.01 7.40
C ALA A 319 17.91 16.02 8.50
N THR A 320 18.06 17.28 8.14
CA THR A 320 18.31 18.37 9.10
C THR A 320 17.09 18.66 9.97
N ALA A 321 15.88 18.57 9.39
CA ALA A 321 14.63 18.87 10.10
C ALA A 321 14.18 17.73 11.03
N ILE A 322 14.50 16.47 10.71
CA ILE A 322 14.15 15.30 11.53
C ILE A 322 15.24 15.09 12.60
N PRO A 323 14.93 15.14 13.90
CA PRO A 323 15.93 14.99 14.96
C PRO A 323 16.70 13.68 14.86
N GLY A 324 18.04 13.77 14.77
CA GLY A 324 18.92 12.60 14.71
C GLY A 324 18.80 11.72 13.47
N ALA A 325 18.16 12.21 12.43
CA ALA A 325 18.04 11.47 11.16
C ALA A 325 19.41 11.27 10.49
N ARG A 326 19.52 10.14 9.80
CA ARG A 326 20.67 9.77 8.97
C ARG A 326 20.25 9.84 7.52
N LEU A 327 21.15 10.29 6.67
CA LEU A 327 20.97 10.38 5.23
C LEU A 327 22.01 9.53 4.51
N GLU A 328 21.53 8.68 3.60
CA GLU A 328 22.35 7.97 2.63
C GLU A 328 21.94 8.41 1.21
N LEU A 329 22.87 9.05 0.51
CA LEU A 329 22.69 9.43 -0.89
C LEU A 329 23.28 8.36 -1.82
N LEU A 330 22.42 7.68 -2.56
CA LEU A 330 22.82 6.68 -3.54
C LEU A 330 23.14 7.36 -4.88
N SER A 331 24.43 7.57 -5.13
CA SER A 331 24.89 8.25 -6.36
C SER A 331 24.44 7.51 -7.61
N ASN A 332 23.96 8.26 -8.61
CA ASN A 332 23.48 7.77 -9.89
C ASN A 332 22.33 6.73 -9.81
N VAL A 333 21.43 6.90 -8.84
CA VAL A 333 20.23 6.08 -8.65
C VAL A 333 19.00 7.00 -8.76
N GLY A 334 17.92 6.49 -9.35
CA GLY A 334 16.67 7.22 -9.52
C GLY A 334 15.68 7.01 -8.36
N HIS A 335 14.38 7.04 -8.69
CA HIS A 335 13.28 7.05 -7.72
C HIS A 335 13.06 5.70 -7.01
N VAL A 336 13.54 4.58 -7.57
CA VAL A 336 13.23 3.22 -7.09
C VAL A 336 14.52 2.47 -6.73
N PRO A 337 15.29 2.91 -5.71
CA PRO A 337 16.59 2.33 -5.38
C PRO A 337 16.50 0.85 -4.99
N GLN A 338 15.39 0.40 -4.41
CA GLN A 338 15.14 -1.01 -4.08
C GLN A 338 15.01 -1.93 -5.31
N VAL A 339 14.89 -1.35 -6.52
CA VAL A 339 14.89 -2.05 -7.80
C VAL A 339 16.17 -1.76 -8.57
N GLU A 340 16.52 -0.48 -8.71
CA GLU A 340 17.61 -0.02 -9.57
C GLU A 340 19.01 -0.33 -9.01
N ALA A 341 19.15 -0.31 -7.67
CA ALA A 341 20.44 -0.48 -6.97
C ALA A 341 20.28 -1.31 -5.69
N PHE A 342 19.67 -2.49 -5.83
CA PHE A 342 19.20 -3.32 -4.72
C PHE A 342 20.28 -3.58 -3.67
N ASP A 343 21.49 -3.99 -4.06
CA ASP A 343 22.56 -4.36 -3.11
C ASP A 343 22.99 -3.18 -2.23
N ARG A 344 23.09 -1.98 -2.83
CA ARG A 344 23.41 -0.76 -2.09
C ARG A 344 22.27 -0.36 -1.15
N PHE A 345 21.05 -0.40 -1.65
CA PHE A 345 19.84 -0.12 -0.87
C PHE A 345 19.72 -1.06 0.32
N VAL A 346 19.77 -2.39 0.09
CA VAL A 346 19.54 -3.37 1.15
C VAL A 346 20.67 -3.40 2.18
N THR A 347 21.91 -3.16 1.77
CA THR A 347 23.07 -3.05 2.68
C THR A 347 22.86 -1.88 3.64
N THR A 348 22.44 -0.71 3.13
CA THR A 348 22.16 0.47 3.94
C THR A 348 20.99 0.22 4.89
N LEU A 349 19.88 -0.35 4.39
CA LEU A 349 18.71 -0.70 5.17
C LEU A 349 19.07 -1.64 6.34
N LEU A 350 19.73 -2.75 6.05
CA LEU A 350 20.12 -3.75 7.05
C LEU A 350 21.13 -3.18 8.06
N GLY A 351 22.05 -2.34 7.61
CA GLY A 351 23.00 -1.64 8.49
C GLY A 351 22.32 -0.69 9.49
N PHE A 352 21.11 -0.24 9.18
CA PHE A 352 20.30 0.57 10.10
C PHE A 352 19.44 -0.29 11.03
N LEU A 353 18.76 -1.33 10.52
CA LEU A 353 17.86 -2.19 11.30
C LEU A 353 18.57 -3.10 12.32
N ARG A 354 19.86 -3.37 12.16
CA ARG A 354 20.65 -4.27 13.04
C ARG A 354 21.19 -3.59 14.32
N ARG A 355 20.81 -2.37 14.62
CA ARG A 355 21.36 -1.56 15.73
C ARG A 355 20.62 -1.73 17.05
#